data_679204c8a5d087f7d811937ddef28c82
#
_entry.id   679204c8a5d087f7d811937ddef28c82
#
_cell.length_a   1.000
_cell.length_b   1.000
_cell.length_c   1.000
_cell.angle_alpha   90.00
_cell.angle_beta   90.00
_cell.angle_gamma   90.00
#
_symmetry.space_group_name_H-M   'P 1'
#
loop_
_entity.id
_entity.type
_entity.pdbx_description
1 polymer ?
#
loop_
_entity_poly.entity_id
_entity_poly.type
_entity_poly.pdbx_seq_one_letter_code
_entity_poly.pdbx_strand_id
1 'polypeptide(L)'
;MDNNNIPIGKVPPELKEKIEKTIPGFMPIRQPDRRNNDWRSNNITDLIKAFISFQGSLTSVTQQKVNPFFNSKYADINDILKAVLPLLAKNNLAITQGNRYCTQSSSFFVSTTLLHESGQFLRSEVKMPVGGKKDAHAVGAAITYGRRYGLASM
;
A
#
# COMPACT_ATOMS: atom_id res chain seq x y z
N MET A 1 -4.57 -41.00 -5.21
CA MET A 1 -3.56 -40.08 -4.63
C MET A 1 -4.27 -38.79 -4.34
N ASP A 2 -4.76 -38.67 -3.11
CA ASP A 2 -5.67 -37.59 -2.70
C ASP A 2 -4.89 -36.30 -2.50
N ASN A 3 -5.13 -35.34 -3.39
CA ASN A 3 -4.70 -33.96 -3.20
C ASN A 3 -5.55 -33.36 -2.07
N ASN A 4 -4.99 -33.37 -0.86
CA ASN A 4 -5.52 -32.62 0.30
C ASN A 4 -5.45 -31.12 0.02
N ASN A 5 -6.44 -30.62 -0.65
CA ASN A 5 -6.69 -29.21 -0.84
C ASN A 5 -7.33 -28.67 0.45
N ILE A 6 -6.50 -28.38 1.46
CA ILE A 6 -6.94 -27.72 2.70
C ILE A 6 -7.32 -26.29 2.32
N PRO A 7 -8.59 -25.88 2.45
CA PRO A 7 -8.98 -24.51 2.15
C PRO A 7 -8.28 -23.56 3.10
N ILE A 8 -7.52 -22.64 2.52
CA ILE A 8 -6.79 -21.59 3.21
C ILE A 8 -7.79 -20.70 3.96
N GLY A 9 -7.93 -20.92 5.27
CA GLY A 9 -8.81 -20.09 6.11
C GLY A 9 -9.24 -20.69 7.44
N LYS A 10 -9.07 -21.99 7.64
CA LYS A 10 -9.38 -22.63 8.92
C LYS A 10 -8.25 -23.55 9.35
N VAL A 11 -7.28 -22.98 10.08
CA VAL A 11 -6.32 -23.81 10.82
C VAL A 11 -7.12 -24.61 11.84
N PRO A 12 -7.04 -25.98 11.83
CA PRO A 12 -7.75 -26.80 12.80
C PRO A 12 -7.41 -26.37 14.23
N PRO A 13 -8.39 -26.43 15.17
CA PRO A 13 -8.15 -26.01 16.56
C PRO A 13 -6.95 -26.68 17.22
N GLU A 14 -6.74 -27.96 16.96
CA GLU A 14 -5.63 -28.75 17.46
C GLU A 14 -4.25 -28.24 16.97
N LEU A 15 -4.17 -27.76 15.73
CA LEU A 15 -2.95 -27.20 15.19
C LEU A 15 -2.67 -25.80 15.76
N LYS A 16 -3.71 -25.00 16.04
CA LYS A 16 -3.56 -23.72 16.74
C LYS A 16 -2.99 -23.90 18.12
N GLU A 17 -3.55 -24.82 18.91
CA GLU A 17 -3.08 -25.12 20.26
C GLU A 17 -1.63 -25.62 20.28
N LYS A 18 -1.26 -26.42 19.29
CA LYS A 18 0.11 -26.92 19.14
C LYS A 18 1.10 -25.83 18.79
N ILE A 19 0.72 -24.88 17.94
CA ILE A 19 1.54 -23.72 17.55
C ILE A 19 1.73 -22.77 18.74
N GLU A 20 0.66 -22.46 19.48
CA GLU A 20 0.70 -21.60 20.66
C GLU A 20 1.57 -22.17 21.79
N LYS A 21 1.57 -23.49 21.95
CA LYS A 21 2.44 -24.18 22.93
C LYS A 21 3.91 -24.25 22.49
N THR A 22 4.17 -24.25 21.18
CA THR A 22 5.53 -24.43 20.63
C THR A 22 6.29 -23.12 20.47
N ILE A 23 5.59 -21.99 20.30
CA ILE A 23 6.20 -20.67 20.10
C ILE A 23 5.55 -19.68 21.06
N PRO A 24 6.11 -19.49 22.28
CA PRO A 24 5.60 -18.49 23.21
C PRO A 24 5.65 -17.08 22.57
N GLY A 25 4.52 -16.39 22.53
CA GLY A 25 4.40 -15.06 21.92
C GLY A 25 4.08 -15.06 20.42
N PHE A 26 3.79 -16.20 19.82
CA PHE A 26 3.26 -16.26 18.45
C PHE A 26 1.88 -15.60 18.41
N MET A 27 1.83 -14.38 17.90
CA MET A 27 0.56 -13.79 17.50
C MET A 27 0.27 -14.23 16.06
N PRO A 28 -0.83 -14.96 15.81
CA PRO A 28 -1.22 -15.29 14.45
C PRO A 28 -1.39 -13.97 13.69
N ILE A 29 -0.75 -13.84 12.53
CA ILE A 29 -0.93 -12.70 11.64
C ILE A 29 -2.44 -12.58 11.39
N ARG A 30 -3.05 -11.58 12.01
CA ARG A 30 -4.47 -11.30 11.86
C ARG A 30 -4.72 -11.01 10.39
N GLN A 31 -5.35 -11.95 9.68
CA GLN A 31 -5.84 -11.68 8.34
C GLN A 31 -6.76 -10.46 8.46
N PRO A 32 -6.55 -9.40 7.65
CA PRO A 32 -7.47 -8.27 7.70
C PRO A 32 -8.88 -8.83 7.45
N ASP A 33 -9.76 -8.63 8.42
CA ASP A 33 -11.15 -9.03 8.28
C ASP A 33 -11.74 -8.20 7.13
N ARG A 34 -12.04 -8.85 6.02
CA ARG A 34 -12.63 -8.19 4.85
C ARG A 34 -13.99 -7.54 5.15
N ARG A 35 -14.56 -7.81 6.33
CA ARG A 35 -15.78 -7.21 6.84
C ARG A 35 -15.52 -5.91 7.61
N ASN A 36 -14.30 -5.69 8.11
CA ASN A 36 -13.88 -4.40 8.65
C ASN A 36 -13.45 -3.50 7.49
N ASN A 37 -14.01 -2.33 7.43
CA ASN A 37 -13.71 -1.31 6.41
C ASN A 37 -12.32 -0.69 6.67
N ASP A 38 -11.26 -1.53 6.54
CA ASP A 38 -9.85 -1.14 6.77
C ASP A 38 -9.33 -0.14 5.71
N TRP A 39 -10.19 0.22 4.76
CA TRP A 39 -9.85 1.14 3.67
C TRP A 39 -10.11 2.60 4.00
N ARG A 40 -10.95 2.89 4.98
CA ARG A 40 -11.25 4.25 5.41
C ARG A 40 -11.84 4.28 6.81
N SER A 41 -11.76 5.44 7.45
CA SER A 41 -12.51 5.73 8.67
C SER A 41 -14.02 5.70 8.41
N ASN A 42 -14.82 5.41 9.43
CA ASN A 42 -16.28 5.44 9.36
C ASN A 42 -16.81 6.83 8.96
N ASN A 43 -16.21 7.87 9.50
CA ASN A 43 -16.41 9.26 9.09
C ASN A 43 -15.15 9.76 8.40
N ILE A 44 -15.30 10.41 7.24
CA ILE A 44 -14.21 11.00 6.43
C ILE A 44 -14.52 12.45 6.04
N THR A 45 -15.48 13.09 6.70
CA THR A 45 -15.97 14.43 6.31
C THR A 45 -14.86 15.48 6.30
N ASP A 46 -14.04 15.53 7.35
CA ASP A 46 -12.97 16.52 7.46
C ASP A 46 -11.83 16.21 6.49
N LEU A 47 -11.49 14.92 6.35
CA LEU A 47 -10.52 14.45 5.37
C LEU A 47 -10.94 14.85 3.94
N ILE A 48 -12.21 14.68 3.57
CA ILE A 48 -12.71 15.04 2.23
C ILE A 48 -12.64 16.55 2.01
N LYS A 49 -13.00 17.38 2.98
CA LYS A 49 -12.88 18.84 2.88
C LYS A 49 -11.43 19.27 2.64
N ALA A 50 -10.52 18.73 3.45
CA ALA A 50 -9.09 18.99 3.32
C ALA A 50 -8.53 18.48 1.98
N PHE A 51 -8.99 17.33 1.50
CA PHE A 51 -8.55 16.75 0.24
C PHE A 51 -9.04 17.57 -0.97
N ILE A 52 -10.25 18.08 -0.95
CA ILE A 52 -10.77 19.01 -1.99
C ILE A 52 -9.93 20.27 -2.05
N SER A 53 -9.60 20.87 -0.89
CA SER A 53 -8.74 22.05 -0.81
C SER A 53 -7.34 21.77 -1.33
N PHE A 54 -6.76 20.62 -0.98
CA PHE A 54 -5.48 20.16 -1.49
C PHE A 54 -5.50 19.99 -3.00
N GLN A 55 -6.51 19.30 -3.56
CA GLN A 55 -6.63 19.11 -5.02
C GLN A 55 -6.78 20.45 -5.76
N GLY A 56 -7.52 21.40 -5.21
CA GLY A 56 -7.66 22.74 -5.77
C GLY A 56 -6.36 23.56 -5.81
N SER A 57 -5.39 23.19 -4.98
CA SER A 57 -4.07 23.84 -4.93
C SER A 57 -2.98 23.11 -5.74
N LEU A 58 -3.29 21.91 -6.28
CA LEU A 58 -2.34 21.16 -7.09
C LEU A 58 -2.07 21.84 -8.43
N THR A 59 -0.79 22.06 -8.69
CA THR A 59 -0.28 22.44 -10.00
C THR A 59 0.29 21.21 -10.71
N SER A 60 0.54 21.31 -12.02
CA SER A 60 1.13 20.21 -12.78
C SER A 60 2.51 19.84 -12.25
N VAL A 61 2.74 18.53 -12.03
CA VAL A 61 4.07 18.03 -11.67
C VAL A 61 4.97 18.01 -12.89
N THR A 62 6.14 18.65 -12.81
CA THR A 62 7.10 18.68 -13.90
C THR A 62 7.72 17.30 -14.11
N GLN A 63 7.62 16.77 -15.33
CA GLN A 63 8.21 15.52 -15.73
C GLN A 63 9.65 15.75 -16.20
N GLN A 64 10.63 15.50 -15.33
CA GLN A 64 12.04 15.77 -15.61
C GLN A 64 12.84 14.55 -16.06
N LYS A 65 12.38 13.33 -15.76
CA LYS A 65 13.08 12.10 -16.08
C LYS A 65 12.66 11.56 -17.44
N VAL A 66 13.64 11.11 -18.23
CA VAL A 66 13.41 10.47 -19.54
C VAL A 66 13.55 8.95 -19.34
N ASN A 67 12.57 8.20 -19.81
CA ASN A 67 12.67 6.75 -19.90
C ASN A 67 13.52 6.37 -21.12
N PRO A 68 14.72 5.77 -20.94
CA PRO A 68 15.61 5.47 -22.06
C PRO A 68 15.04 4.45 -23.05
N PHE A 69 14.08 3.60 -22.63
CA PHE A 69 13.49 2.59 -23.49
C PHE A 69 12.35 3.12 -24.37
N PHE A 70 11.59 4.10 -23.88
CA PHE A 70 10.41 4.63 -24.57
C PHE A 70 10.56 6.08 -24.98
N ASN A 71 11.70 6.72 -24.69
CA ASN A 71 11.98 8.14 -24.94
C ASN A 71 10.84 9.07 -24.44
N SER A 72 10.15 8.66 -23.37
CA SER A 72 9.04 9.39 -22.76
C SER A 72 9.47 10.03 -21.45
N LYS A 73 9.01 11.24 -21.19
CA LYS A 73 9.23 11.91 -19.91
C LYS A 73 8.27 11.36 -18.86
N TYR A 74 8.76 11.21 -17.64
CA TYR A 74 7.94 10.82 -16.48
C TYR A 74 8.41 11.52 -15.21
N ALA A 75 7.48 11.70 -14.26
CA ALA A 75 7.84 12.14 -12.91
C ALA A 75 8.25 10.93 -12.06
N ASP A 76 9.41 10.99 -11.41
CA ASP A 76 9.77 9.96 -10.44
C ASP A 76 9.02 10.19 -9.11
N ILE A 77 9.15 9.25 -8.17
CA ILE A 77 8.46 9.35 -6.88
C ILE A 77 8.89 10.59 -6.10
N ASN A 78 10.15 11.01 -6.22
CA ASN A 78 10.66 12.18 -5.50
C ASN A 78 10.09 13.48 -6.08
N ASP A 79 9.91 13.54 -7.41
CA ASP A 79 9.28 14.69 -8.07
C ASP A 79 7.83 14.84 -7.59
N ILE A 80 7.09 13.73 -7.50
CA ILE A 80 5.72 13.71 -6.98
C ILE A 80 5.71 14.17 -5.51
N LEU A 81 6.56 13.56 -4.66
CA LEU A 81 6.61 13.89 -3.24
C LEU A 81 6.99 15.36 -2.99
N LYS A 82 7.96 15.90 -3.73
CA LYS A 82 8.33 17.32 -3.63
C LYS A 82 7.17 18.26 -3.94
N ALA A 83 6.33 17.90 -4.90
CA ALA A 83 5.18 18.71 -5.28
C ALA A 83 4.03 18.60 -4.27
N VAL A 84 3.75 17.38 -3.76
CA VAL A 84 2.53 17.14 -2.96
C VAL A 84 2.74 17.37 -1.46
N LEU A 85 3.90 17.04 -0.88
CA LEU A 85 4.10 17.10 0.58
C LEU A 85 3.86 18.49 1.19
N PRO A 86 4.35 19.61 0.60
CA PRO A 86 4.08 20.93 1.15
C PRO A 86 2.59 21.29 1.11
N LEU A 87 1.89 20.87 0.06
CA LEU A 87 0.46 21.14 -0.10
C LEU A 87 -0.39 20.27 0.83
N LEU A 88 0.01 19.01 1.03
CA LEU A 88 -0.63 18.14 2.01
C LEU A 88 -0.52 18.73 3.41
N ALA A 89 0.70 19.11 3.83
CA ALA A 89 0.93 19.71 5.15
C ALA A 89 0.10 20.99 5.36
N LYS A 90 0.00 21.84 4.33
CA LYS A 90 -0.83 23.06 4.37
C LYS A 90 -2.31 22.77 4.60
N ASN A 91 -2.79 21.60 4.19
CA ASN A 91 -4.17 21.16 4.33
C ASN A 91 -4.37 20.15 5.47
N ASN A 92 -3.46 20.07 6.44
CA ASN A 92 -3.52 19.13 7.58
C ASN A 92 -3.62 17.66 7.16
N LEU A 93 -3.04 17.35 6.00
CA LEU A 93 -2.98 16.01 5.43
C LEU A 93 -1.57 15.46 5.49
N ALA A 94 -1.46 14.14 5.62
CA ALA A 94 -0.21 13.41 5.50
C ALA A 94 -0.41 12.15 4.68
N ILE A 95 0.67 11.65 4.06
CA ILE A 95 0.67 10.37 3.35
C ILE A 95 1.68 9.44 4.00
N THR A 96 1.26 8.19 4.21
CA THR A 96 2.17 7.10 4.56
C THR A 96 2.02 5.96 3.57
N GLN A 97 3.14 5.26 3.32
CA GLN A 97 3.16 4.09 2.44
C GLN A 97 3.82 2.92 3.15
N GLY A 98 3.15 1.76 3.10
CA GLY A 98 3.66 0.49 3.57
C GLY A 98 3.72 -0.53 2.45
N ASN A 99 4.45 -1.61 2.67
CA ASN A 99 4.45 -2.75 1.75
C ASN A 99 4.32 -4.06 2.52
N ARG A 100 3.73 -5.06 1.89
CA ARG A 100 3.67 -6.44 2.37
C ARG A 100 3.88 -7.40 1.22
N TYR A 101 4.52 -8.51 1.49
CA TYR A 101 4.67 -9.60 0.54
C TYR A 101 3.59 -10.66 0.76
N CYS A 102 2.98 -11.13 -0.33
CA CYS A 102 2.07 -12.26 -0.32
C CYS A 102 2.73 -13.46 -1.00
N THR A 103 3.02 -14.50 -0.23
CA THR A 103 3.68 -15.72 -0.71
C THR A 103 2.81 -16.48 -1.72
N GLN A 104 1.49 -16.51 -1.50
CA GLN A 104 0.54 -17.22 -2.35
C GLN A 104 0.47 -16.68 -3.78
N SER A 105 0.57 -15.36 -3.94
CA SER A 105 0.51 -14.71 -5.25
C SER A 105 1.88 -14.25 -5.76
N SER A 106 2.97 -14.53 -5.02
CA SER A 106 4.32 -14.06 -5.30
C SER A 106 4.35 -12.57 -5.68
N SER A 107 3.62 -11.75 -4.93
CA SER A 107 3.41 -10.33 -5.24
C SER A 107 3.65 -9.47 -4.02
N PHE A 108 4.13 -8.24 -4.25
CA PHE A 108 4.09 -7.19 -3.25
C PHE A 108 2.79 -6.40 -3.37
N PHE A 109 2.28 -6.01 -2.22
CA PHE A 109 1.19 -5.05 -2.11
C PHE A 109 1.76 -3.79 -1.48
N VAL A 110 1.57 -2.67 -2.15
CA VAL A 110 1.96 -1.36 -1.63
C VAL A 110 0.69 -0.62 -1.25
N SER A 111 0.53 -0.35 0.03
CA SER A 111 -0.57 0.46 0.55
C SER A 111 -0.15 1.92 0.59
N THR A 112 -1.04 2.80 0.18
CA THR A 112 -0.94 4.25 0.34
C THR A 112 -2.09 4.70 1.21
N THR A 113 -1.81 5.41 2.29
CA THR A 113 -2.82 5.90 3.23
C THR A 113 -2.71 7.41 3.32
N LEU A 114 -3.79 8.10 2.98
CA LEU A 114 -3.99 9.51 3.25
C LEU A 114 -4.54 9.66 4.66
N LEU A 115 -3.91 10.51 5.45
CA LEU A 115 -4.24 10.77 6.85
C LEU A 115 -4.63 12.23 7.01
N HIS A 116 -5.60 12.51 7.85
CA HIS A 116 -5.98 13.86 8.27
C HIS A 116 -5.71 14.03 9.77
N GLU A 117 -5.44 15.26 10.23
CA GLU A 117 -5.15 15.58 11.62
C GLU A 117 -6.23 15.12 12.62
N SER A 118 -7.49 14.99 12.18
CA SER A 118 -8.59 14.44 13.00
C SER A 118 -8.51 12.94 13.25
N GLY A 119 -7.49 12.25 12.72
CA GLY A 119 -7.37 10.80 12.76
C GLY A 119 -8.18 10.07 11.68
N GLN A 120 -8.87 10.80 10.82
CA GLN A 120 -9.57 10.22 9.67
C GLN A 120 -8.56 9.77 8.61
N PHE A 121 -8.85 8.67 7.93
CA PHE A 121 -7.96 8.14 6.90
C PHE A 121 -8.72 7.55 5.72
N LEU A 122 -8.03 7.51 4.58
CA LEU A 122 -8.40 6.79 3.36
C LEU A 122 -7.18 6.02 2.88
N ARG A 123 -7.35 4.73 2.54
CA ARG A 123 -6.28 3.83 2.10
C ARG A 123 -6.60 3.23 0.74
N SER A 124 -5.58 3.10 -0.07
CA SER A 124 -5.58 2.31 -1.31
C SER A 124 -4.46 1.29 -1.29
N GLU A 125 -4.54 0.26 -2.13
CA GLU A 125 -3.50 -0.76 -2.24
C GLU A 125 -3.28 -1.12 -3.71
N VAL A 126 -2.02 -1.18 -4.11
CA VAL A 126 -1.59 -1.59 -5.45
C VAL A 126 -0.88 -2.92 -5.36
N LYS A 127 -1.30 -3.89 -6.17
CA LYS A 127 -0.64 -5.18 -6.30
C LYS A 127 0.45 -5.10 -7.36
N MET A 128 1.69 -5.41 -6.96
CA MET A 128 2.85 -5.44 -7.82
C MET A 128 3.39 -6.87 -7.97
N PRO A 129 3.27 -7.49 -9.15
CA PRO A 129 3.86 -8.80 -9.37
C PRO A 129 5.40 -8.68 -9.33
N VAL A 130 6.05 -9.64 -8.68
CA VAL A 130 7.50 -9.80 -8.81
C VAL A 130 7.74 -10.71 -10.01
N GLY A 131 8.47 -10.21 -11.00
CA GLY A 131 8.82 -10.99 -12.21
C GLY A 131 9.60 -12.27 -11.89
N GLY A 132 9.91 -13.08 -12.89
CA GLY A 132 10.54 -14.40 -12.71
C GLY A 132 11.87 -14.40 -11.95
N LYS A 133 12.62 -13.31 -11.96
CA LYS A 133 13.79 -13.10 -11.10
C LYS A 133 13.34 -12.52 -9.76
N LYS A 134 13.46 -13.32 -8.71
CA LYS A 134 13.13 -12.91 -7.32
C LYS A 134 14.36 -12.36 -6.59
N ASP A 135 15.19 -11.60 -7.28
CA ASP A 135 16.35 -10.94 -6.67
C ASP A 135 15.97 -9.61 -5.99
N ALA A 136 16.85 -9.09 -5.18
CA ALA A 136 16.63 -7.85 -4.44
C ALA A 136 16.35 -6.64 -5.36
N HIS A 137 16.92 -6.64 -6.57
CA HIS A 137 16.70 -5.57 -7.54
C HIS A 137 15.26 -5.60 -8.09
N ALA A 138 14.74 -6.76 -8.47
CA ALA A 138 13.36 -6.92 -8.93
C ALA A 138 12.35 -6.55 -7.84
N VAL A 139 12.64 -6.92 -6.58
CA VAL A 139 11.83 -6.54 -5.42
C VAL A 139 11.84 -5.02 -5.22
N GLY A 140 13.01 -4.40 -5.23
CA GLY A 140 13.16 -2.94 -5.08
C GLY A 140 12.43 -2.17 -6.18
N ALA A 141 12.53 -2.64 -7.43
CA ALA A 141 11.80 -2.09 -8.56
C ALA A 141 10.28 -2.18 -8.36
N ALA A 142 9.75 -3.37 -8.00
CA ALA A 142 8.33 -3.58 -7.77
C ALA A 142 7.78 -2.64 -6.69
N ILE A 143 8.50 -2.49 -5.56
CA ILE A 143 8.11 -1.58 -4.49
C ILE A 143 8.12 -0.13 -4.97
N THR A 144 9.15 0.30 -5.68
CA THR A 144 9.28 1.68 -6.18
C THR A 144 8.16 2.03 -7.16
N TYR A 145 7.86 1.14 -8.10
CA TYR A 145 6.73 1.31 -9.02
C TYR A 145 5.39 1.34 -8.28
N GLY A 146 5.19 0.41 -7.33
CA GLY A 146 3.98 0.37 -6.52
C GLY A 146 3.75 1.65 -5.71
N ARG A 147 4.80 2.20 -5.13
CA ARG A 147 4.75 3.48 -4.41
C ARG A 147 4.34 4.64 -5.33
N ARG A 148 4.94 4.72 -6.52
CA ARG A 148 4.61 5.75 -7.50
C ARG A 148 3.16 5.64 -7.97
N TYR A 149 2.71 4.44 -8.32
CA TYR A 149 1.32 4.22 -8.76
C TYR A 149 0.32 4.47 -7.64
N GLY A 150 0.62 4.07 -6.41
CA GLY A 150 -0.23 4.35 -5.26
C GLY A 150 -0.40 5.84 -5.00
N LEU A 151 0.64 6.66 -5.18
CA LEU A 151 0.54 8.12 -5.06
C LEU A 151 -0.22 8.75 -6.23
N ALA A 152 0.03 8.29 -7.46
CA ALA A 152 -0.59 8.86 -8.64
C ALA A 152 -2.08 8.51 -8.80
N SER A 153 -2.55 7.47 -8.10
CA SER A 153 -3.95 6.99 -8.16
C SER A 153 -4.83 7.49 -7.00
N MET A 154 -4.30 8.28 -6.09
CA MET A 154 -5.03 8.97 -5.03
C MET A 154 -5.54 10.32 -5.48
#